data_6f78631f3662ce556592cec76972dde2
#
_entry.id   6f78631f3662ce556592cec76972dde2
#
_cell.length_a   1.000
_cell.length_b   1.000
_cell.length_c   1.000
_cell.angle_alpha   90.00
_cell.angle_beta   90.00
_cell.angle_gamma   90.00
#
_symmetry.space_group_name_H-M   'P 1'
#
loop_
_entity.id
_entity.type
_entity.pdbx_description
1 polymer ?
#
loop_
_entity_poly.entity_id
_entity_poly.type
_entity_poly.pdbx_seq_one_letter_code
_entity_poly.pdbx_strand_id
1 'polypeptide(L)'
;GKTICLDYSSINIAKRFHIGHLSTTMIGHSLRRIYDFLGYKTVGINHLGDWGTQFGKMICAYKLWGNEEEVEKGGVNELVRLYVKFHEEAEKDPALDDQGRAWFKKIEDGDEEALRIFNWFKALTLRDTERVYKLLGVTFDSYAGESFYNDKMDRVINELKEKNLLTISEGASIVDLSEDNMSPCIILRSDGATLYATRDLAAAIYRHDTYHFDKCLYVVAYQQDLHFRQIFRVLEKMGYEWAKDCVHVAFGMISYEGQALSTRKGHVVYLEDLLE
;
A
#
# COMPACT_ATOMS: atom_id res chain seq x y z
N GLY A 1 -14.19 12.28 -23.38
CA GLY A 1 -13.80 13.03 -22.17
C GLY A 1 -12.47 12.50 -21.67
N LYS A 2 -11.75 13.31 -20.90
CA LYS A 2 -10.47 12.93 -20.28
C LYS A 2 -10.70 12.13 -19.02
N THR A 3 -9.78 11.19 -18.71
CA THR A 3 -9.83 10.32 -17.56
C THR A 3 -8.76 10.70 -16.54
N ILE A 4 -9.16 10.86 -15.28
CA ILE A 4 -8.27 11.14 -14.15
C ILE A 4 -8.30 9.96 -13.19
N CYS A 5 -7.16 9.32 -12.98
CA CYS A 5 -6.99 8.33 -11.91
C CYS A 5 -6.53 9.03 -10.64
N LEU A 6 -7.08 8.63 -9.49
CA LEU A 6 -6.70 9.16 -8.19
C LEU A 6 -6.44 7.98 -7.24
N ASP A 7 -5.22 7.90 -6.77
CA ASP A 7 -4.80 6.95 -5.72
C ASP A 7 -4.84 7.68 -4.38
N TYR A 8 -5.72 7.27 -3.50
CA TYR A 8 -5.91 7.91 -2.21
C TYR A 8 -6.52 6.96 -1.18
N SER A 9 -6.42 7.32 0.09
CA SER A 9 -6.72 6.51 1.26
C SER A 9 -5.66 5.44 1.52
N SER A 10 -5.51 4.44 0.64
CA SER A 10 -4.42 3.45 0.65
C SER A 10 -4.21 2.83 2.03
N ILE A 11 -5.29 2.31 2.62
CA ILE A 11 -5.29 1.75 3.95
C ILE A 11 -4.51 0.44 4.03
N ASN A 12 -3.91 0.20 5.19
CA ASN A 12 -3.29 -1.09 5.49
C ASN A 12 -4.34 -2.07 6.01
N ILE A 13 -4.31 -3.29 5.48
CA ILE A 13 -5.14 -4.39 5.99
C ILE A 13 -4.72 -4.74 7.42
N ALA A 14 -5.70 -5.11 8.24
CA ALA A 14 -5.58 -5.45 9.65
C ALA A 14 -5.02 -4.32 10.53
N LYS A 15 -5.24 -3.08 10.12
CA LYS A 15 -5.02 -1.89 10.95
C LYS A 15 -6.31 -1.09 11.03
N ARG A 16 -6.53 -0.47 12.19
CA ARG A 16 -7.67 0.45 12.35
C ARG A 16 -7.49 1.71 11.52
N PHE A 17 -8.59 2.22 11.02
CA PHE A 17 -8.62 3.51 10.36
C PHE A 17 -8.37 4.62 11.39
N HIS A 18 -7.36 5.42 11.16
CA HIS A 18 -6.96 6.50 12.07
C HIS A 18 -6.89 7.85 11.35
N ILE A 19 -6.74 8.93 12.13
CA ILE A 19 -6.75 10.30 11.61
C ILE A 19 -5.69 10.54 10.51
N GLY A 20 -4.58 9.80 10.51
CA GLY A 20 -3.58 9.87 9.43
C GLY A 20 -4.12 9.41 8.08
N HIS A 21 -5.07 8.46 8.07
CA HIS A 21 -5.74 8.04 6.84
C HIS A 21 -6.83 9.04 6.39
N LEU A 22 -7.34 9.89 7.31
CA LEU A 22 -8.37 10.86 7.01
C LEU A 22 -7.89 11.89 6.00
N SER A 23 -6.67 12.41 6.16
CA SER A 23 -6.12 13.46 5.29
C SER A 23 -6.09 13.02 3.83
N THR A 24 -5.44 11.89 3.55
CA THR A 24 -5.37 11.37 2.17
C THR A 24 -6.76 11.06 1.61
N THR A 25 -7.64 10.48 2.43
CA THR A 25 -9.00 10.10 2.04
C THR A 25 -9.82 11.33 1.66
N MET A 26 -9.82 12.38 2.49
CA MET A 26 -10.63 13.58 2.26
C MET A 26 -10.07 14.47 1.16
N ILE A 27 -8.75 14.63 1.07
CA ILE A 27 -8.11 15.39 -0.01
C ILE A 27 -8.38 14.69 -1.35
N GLY A 28 -8.13 13.37 -1.43
CA GLY A 28 -8.35 12.61 -2.64
C GLY A 28 -9.81 12.60 -3.08
N HIS A 29 -10.73 12.39 -2.15
CA HIS A 29 -12.16 12.44 -2.44
C HIS A 29 -12.64 13.82 -2.89
N SER A 30 -12.14 14.88 -2.29
CA SER A 30 -12.45 16.25 -2.69
C SER A 30 -11.96 16.56 -4.10
N LEU A 31 -10.72 16.16 -4.43
CA LEU A 31 -10.18 16.29 -5.79
C LEU A 31 -11.02 15.51 -6.80
N ARG A 32 -11.40 14.26 -6.46
CA ARG A 32 -12.27 13.44 -7.31
C ARG A 32 -13.58 14.16 -7.61
N ARG A 33 -14.26 14.68 -6.60
CA ARG A 33 -15.51 15.43 -6.77
C ARG A 33 -15.36 16.68 -7.63
N ILE A 34 -14.23 17.39 -7.50
CA ILE A 34 -13.94 18.56 -8.33
C ILE A 34 -13.77 18.13 -9.79
N TYR A 35 -13.02 17.08 -10.08
CA TYR A 35 -12.87 16.60 -11.45
C TYR A 35 -14.17 16.06 -12.03
N ASP A 36 -14.98 15.33 -11.24
CA ASP A 36 -16.31 14.89 -11.67
C ASP A 36 -17.22 16.08 -12.02
N PHE A 37 -17.23 17.11 -11.17
CA PHE A 37 -17.99 18.35 -11.42
C PHE A 37 -17.54 19.06 -12.69
N LEU A 38 -16.26 19.03 -13.01
CA LEU A 38 -15.68 19.59 -14.24
C LEU A 38 -15.93 18.72 -15.50
N GLY A 39 -16.61 17.58 -15.36
CA GLY A 39 -16.98 16.71 -16.46
C GLY A 39 -15.88 15.71 -16.89
N TYR A 40 -14.87 15.49 -16.06
CA TYR A 40 -13.90 14.42 -16.29
C TYR A 40 -14.47 13.07 -15.86
N LYS A 41 -14.01 11.99 -16.49
CA LYS A 41 -14.19 10.65 -15.95
C LYS A 41 -13.15 10.43 -14.86
N THR A 42 -13.57 10.10 -13.65
CA THR A 42 -12.64 9.79 -12.56
C THR A 42 -12.59 8.30 -12.26
N VAL A 43 -11.43 7.82 -11.84
CA VAL A 43 -11.22 6.47 -11.32
C VAL A 43 -10.56 6.59 -9.95
N GLY A 44 -11.32 6.34 -8.89
CA GLY A 44 -10.82 6.33 -7.51
C GLY A 44 -10.22 4.97 -7.18
N ILE A 45 -8.97 4.95 -6.77
CA ILE A 45 -8.21 3.74 -6.45
C ILE A 45 -7.81 3.78 -4.98
N ASN A 46 -8.21 2.76 -4.23
CA ASN A 46 -7.72 2.49 -2.89
C ASN A 46 -6.64 1.41 -2.98
N HIS A 47 -5.38 1.84 -3.04
CA HIS A 47 -4.24 0.95 -3.13
C HIS A 47 -3.96 0.33 -1.76
N LEU A 48 -4.58 -0.80 -1.47
CA LEU A 48 -4.51 -1.45 -0.17
C LEU A 48 -3.09 -1.92 0.16
N GLY A 49 -2.62 -1.64 1.37
CA GLY A 49 -1.42 -2.26 1.93
C GLY A 49 -1.74 -3.69 2.40
N ASP A 50 -1.85 -4.61 1.48
CA ASP A 50 -2.30 -5.98 1.72
C ASP A 50 -1.23 -7.02 1.38
N TRP A 51 0.06 -6.65 1.46
CA TRP A 51 1.17 -7.56 1.24
C TRP A 51 2.32 -7.33 2.22
N GLY A 52 2.98 -8.41 2.64
CA GLY A 52 4.15 -8.34 3.51
C GLY A 52 4.15 -9.39 4.62
N THR A 53 5.31 -9.56 5.25
CA THR A 53 5.54 -10.56 6.31
C THR A 53 4.63 -10.38 7.53
N GLN A 54 4.07 -9.18 7.74
CA GLN A 54 3.10 -8.93 8.80
C GLN A 54 1.86 -9.81 8.70
N PHE A 55 1.46 -10.22 7.50
CA PHE A 55 0.32 -11.14 7.31
C PHE A 55 0.65 -12.55 7.74
N GLY A 56 1.87 -13.01 7.51
CA GLY A 56 2.33 -14.29 8.03
C GLY A 56 2.39 -14.30 9.57
N LYS A 57 2.87 -13.22 10.18
CA LYS A 57 2.87 -13.04 11.63
C LYS A 57 1.46 -13.06 12.21
N MET A 58 0.52 -12.43 11.52
CA MET A 58 -0.87 -12.38 11.94
C MET A 58 -1.57 -13.73 11.82
N ILE A 59 -1.34 -14.47 10.74
CA ILE A 59 -1.84 -15.85 10.60
C ILE A 59 -1.25 -16.73 11.69
N CYS A 60 0.07 -16.63 11.96
CA CYS A 60 0.73 -17.34 13.04
C CYS A 60 0.07 -17.04 14.40
N ALA A 61 -0.16 -15.76 14.71
CA ALA A 61 -0.83 -15.36 15.94
C ALA A 61 -2.25 -15.94 16.05
N TYR A 62 -3.02 -15.89 14.97
CA TYR A 62 -4.35 -16.47 14.92
C TYR A 62 -4.32 -17.99 15.16
N LYS A 63 -3.40 -18.72 14.55
CA LYS A 63 -3.26 -20.18 14.71
C LYS A 63 -2.87 -20.57 16.15
N LEU A 64 -2.07 -19.73 16.83
CA LEU A 64 -1.61 -20.01 18.20
C LEU A 64 -2.61 -19.58 19.26
N TRP A 65 -3.27 -18.44 19.07
CA TRP A 65 -4.05 -17.78 20.15
C TRP A 65 -5.40 -17.26 19.71
N GLY A 66 -5.74 -17.38 18.44
CA GLY A 66 -6.98 -16.87 17.87
C GLY A 66 -8.12 -17.88 17.96
N ASN A 67 -9.32 -17.34 17.86
CA ASN A 67 -10.57 -18.09 17.76
C ASN A 67 -11.43 -17.44 16.68
N GLU A 68 -12.03 -18.25 15.82
CA GLU A 68 -12.83 -17.76 14.69
C GLU A 68 -14.01 -16.89 15.15
N GLU A 69 -14.71 -17.31 16.22
CA GLU A 69 -15.84 -16.56 16.76
C GLU A 69 -15.42 -15.20 17.32
N GLU A 70 -14.30 -15.15 18.05
CA GLU A 70 -13.76 -13.89 18.58
C GLU A 70 -13.29 -12.95 17.47
N VAL A 71 -12.66 -13.49 16.43
CA VAL A 71 -12.19 -12.71 15.26
C VAL A 71 -13.39 -12.17 14.46
N GLU A 72 -14.43 -12.98 14.21
CA GLU A 72 -15.63 -12.51 13.52
C GLU A 72 -16.37 -11.41 14.31
N LYS A 73 -16.43 -11.55 15.62
CA LYS A 73 -17.09 -10.58 16.50
C LYS A 73 -16.26 -9.31 16.70
N GLY A 74 -14.95 -9.46 16.88
CA GLY A 74 -14.03 -8.36 17.19
C GLY A 74 -13.51 -7.63 15.95
N GLY A 75 -13.60 -8.25 14.75
CA GLY A 75 -13.13 -7.66 13.49
C GLY A 75 -11.67 -7.23 13.56
N VAL A 76 -11.36 -6.06 13.03
CA VAL A 76 -9.99 -5.51 13.02
C VAL A 76 -9.43 -5.34 14.43
N ASN A 77 -10.24 -5.04 15.44
CA ASN A 77 -9.73 -4.90 16.80
C ASN A 77 -9.10 -6.18 17.32
N GLU A 78 -9.72 -7.32 17.04
CA GLU A 78 -9.18 -8.62 17.44
C GLU A 78 -7.91 -8.97 16.64
N LEU A 79 -7.87 -8.64 15.35
CA LEU A 79 -6.65 -8.80 14.55
C LEU A 79 -5.49 -7.97 15.09
N VAL A 80 -5.75 -6.72 15.48
CA VAL A 80 -4.74 -5.84 16.11
C VAL A 80 -4.28 -6.42 17.45
N ARG A 81 -5.20 -6.91 18.29
CA ARG A 81 -4.86 -7.56 19.57
C ARG A 81 -3.92 -8.77 19.36
N LEU A 82 -4.26 -9.63 18.41
CA LEU A 82 -3.42 -10.80 18.07
C LEU A 82 -2.05 -10.38 17.55
N TYR A 83 -1.99 -9.34 16.73
CA TYR A 83 -0.74 -8.84 16.19
C TYR A 83 0.18 -8.23 17.27
N VAL A 84 -0.38 -7.47 18.20
CA VAL A 84 0.37 -6.93 19.36
C VAL A 84 0.90 -8.08 20.21
N LYS A 85 0.05 -9.05 20.53
CA LYS A 85 0.46 -10.24 21.29
C LYS A 85 1.59 -11.00 20.60
N PHE A 86 1.53 -11.13 19.27
CA PHE A 86 2.62 -11.77 18.52
C PHE A 86 3.96 -11.09 18.78
N HIS A 87 4.01 -9.76 18.74
CA HIS A 87 5.25 -9.02 18.97
C HIS A 87 5.76 -9.15 20.40
N GLU A 88 4.86 -9.08 21.39
CA GLU A 88 5.23 -9.27 22.80
C GLU A 88 5.80 -10.67 23.07
N GLU A 89 5.24 -11.70 22.46
CA GLU A 89 5.74 -13.08 22.60
C GLU A 89 7.01 -13.33 21.77
N ALA A 90 7.15 -12.70 20.59
CA ALA A 90 8.34 -12.82 19.76
C ALA A 90 9.58 -12.15 20.40
N GLU A 91 9.41 -11.15 21.26
CA GLU A 91 10.51 -10.60 22.07
C GLU A 91 11.06 -11.64 23.06
N LYS A 92 10.23 -12.57 23.52
CA LYS A 92 10.59 -13.64 24.46
C LYS A 92 11.08 -14.89 23.74
N ASP A 93 10.50 -15.19 22.58
CA ASP A 93 10.83 -16.33 21.74
C ASP A 93 11.02 -15.90 20.28
N PRO A 94 12.27 -15.60 19.84
CA PRO A 94 12.55 -15.19 18.47
C PRO A 94 12.17 -16.21 17.39
N ALA A 95 11.96 -17.49 17.75
CA ALA A 95 11.53 -18.52 16.81
C ALA A 95 10.12 -18.25 16.24
N LEU A 96 9.33 -17.42 16.91
CA LEU A 96 8.03 -16.98 16.40
C LEU A 96 8.15 -16.17 15.10
N ASP A 97 9.21 -15.37 14.98
CA ASP A 97 9.44 -14.60 13.74
C ASP A 97 9.70 -15.51 12.54
N ASP A 98 10.38 -16.66 12.74
CA ASP A 98 10.58 -17.67 11.70
C ASP A 98 9.26 -18.35 11.33
N GLN A 99 8.40 -18.64 12.31
CA GLN A 99 7.06 -19.16 12.05
C GLN A 99 6.20 -18.15 11.26
N GLY A 100 6.26 -16.86 11.60
CA GLY A 100 5.59 -15.81 10.85
C GLY A 100 6.07 -15.72 9.41
N ARG A 101 7.39 -15.80 9.18
CA ARG A 101 7.97 -15.86 7.83
C ARG A 101 7.52 -17.10 7.07
N ALA A 102 7.44 -18.25 7.74
CA ALA A 102 6.97 -19.50 7.13
C ALA A 102 5.51 -19.41 6.69
N TRP A 103 4.64 -18.79 7.48
CA TRP A 103 3.25 -18.54 7.08
C TRP A 103 3.14 -17.56 5.92
N PHE A 104 3.97 -16.51 5.89
CA PHE A 104 3.99 -15.61 4.74
C PHE A 104 4.49 -16.32 3.47
N LYS A 105 5.50 -17.17 3.59
CA LYS A 105 5.94 -18.01 2.46
C LYS A 105 4.83 -18.92 1.93
N LYS A 106 3.98 -19.47 2.79
CA LYS A 106 2.81 -20.23 2.36
C LYS A 106 1.81 -19.38 1.56
N ILE A 107 1.60 -18.10 1.94
CA ILE A 107 0.78 -17.18 1.12
C ILE A 107 1.39 -17.02 -0.27
N GLU A 108 2.71 -16.78 -0.34
CA GLU A 108 3.44 -16.62 -1.61
C GLU A 108 3.36 -17.88 -2.49
N ASP A 109 3.42 -19.06 -1.89
CA ASP A 109 3.38 -20.35 -2.59
C ASP A 109 1.95 -20.80 -2.95
N GLY A 110 0.93 -20.04 -2.57
CA GLY A 110 -0.45 -20.33 -2.92
C GLY A 110 -1.12 -21.40 -2.05
N ASP A 111 -0.63 -21.64 -0.83
CA ASP A 111 -1.24 -22.58 0.11
C ASP A 111 -2.69 -22.21 0.39
N GLU A 112 -3.60 -23.18 0.25
CA GLU A 112 -5.05 -22.95 0.34
C GLU A 112 -5.48 -22.43 1.72
N GLU A 113 -4.91 -22.95 2.80
CA GLU A 113 -5.24 -22.52 4.15
C GLU A 113 -4.73 -21.10 4.40
N ALA A 114 -3.50 -20.81 4.04
CA ALA A 114 -2.89 -19.49 4.21
C ALA A 114 -3.65 -18.42 3.42
N LEU A 115 -4.01 -18.71 2.16
CA LEU A 115 -4.78 -17.81 1.31
C LEU A 115 -6.21 -17.61 1.85
N ARG A 116 -6.85 -18.65 2.35
CA ARG A 116 -8.19 -18.56 2.94
C ARG A 116 -8.20 -17.62 4.14
N ILE A 117 -7.24 -17.77 5.05
CA ILE A 117 -7.13 -16.93 6.25
C ILE A 117 -6.76 -15.50 5.86
N PHE A 118 -5.81 -15.31 4.95
CA PHE A 118 -5.40 -14.01 4.43
C PHE A 118 -6.57 -13.24 3.81
N ASN A 119 -7.34 -13.90 2.92
CA ASN A 119 -8.50 -13.29 2.29
C ASN A 119 -9.62 -12.97 3.30
N TRP A 120 -9.79 -13.80 4.31
CA TRP A 120 -10.73 -13.55 5.39
C TRP A 120 -10.34 -12.31 6.19
N PHE A 121 -9.08 -12.15 6.60
CA PHE A 121 -8.60 -10.96 7.30
C PHE A 121 -8.75 -9.69 6.45
N LYS A 122 -8.50 -9.81 5.15
CA LYS A 122 -8.75 -8.72 4.20
C LYS A 122 -10.23 -8.33 4.15
N ALA A 123 -11.12 -9.31 4.05
CA ALA A 123 -12.56 -9.07 4.04
C ALA A 123 -13.07 -8.42 5.33
N LEU A 124 -12.59 -8.86 6.50
CA LEU A 124 -12.90 -8.25 7.80
C LEU A 124 -12.49 -6.78 7.84
N THR A 125 -11.26 -6.48 7.41
CA THR A 125 -10.76 -5.10 7.39
C THR A 125 -11.57 -4.21 6.46
N LEU A 126 -11.90 -4.70 5.26
CA LEU A 126 -12.70 -3.94 4.31
C LEU A 126 -14.11 -3.68 4.86
N ARG A 127 -14.73 -4.65 5.50
CA ARG A 127 -16.05 -4.50 6.13
C ARG A 127 -16.06 -3.37 7.18
N ASP A 128 -15.05 -3.35 8.05
CA ASP A 128 -14.93 -2.30 9.07
C ASP A 128 -14.64 -0.93 8.45
N THR A 129 -13.78 -0.89 7.43
CA THR A 129 -13.42 0.35 6.74
C THR A 129 -14.57 0.90 5.89
N GLU A 130 -15.36 0.05 5.27
CA GLU A 130 -16.54 0.46 4.48
C GLU A 130 -17.55 1.24 5.33
N ARG A 131 -17.69 0.89 6.61
CA ARG A 131 -18.54 1.66 7.53
C ARG A 131 -18.06 3.10 7.65
N VAL A 132 -16.76 3.30 7.80
CA VAL A 132 -16.15 4.64 7.88
C VAL A 132 -16.29 5.39 6.54
N TYR A 133 -16.00 4.74 5.42
CA TYR A 133 -16.18 5.36 4.11
C TYR A 133 -17.62 5.77 3.84
N LYS A 134 -18.58 4.97 4.29
CA LYS A 134 -19.99 5.30 4.17
C LYS A 134 -20.38 6.53 4.99
N LEU A 135 -19.83 6.69 6.19
CA LEU A 135 -20.03 7.89 7.01
C LEU A 135 -19.42 9.13 6.34
N LEU A 136 -18.26 8.99 5.69
CA LEU A 136 -17.58 10.06 4.98
C LEU A 136 -18.15 10.33 3.57
N GLY A 137 -19.05 9.50 3.08
CA GLY A 137 -19.58 9.56 1.71
C GLY A 137 -18.52 9.25 0.65
N VAL A 138 -17.52 8.44 0.96
CA VAL A 138 -16.39 8.11 0.07
C VAL A 138 -16.61 6.74 -0.57
N THR A 139 -16.35 6.65 -1.87
CA THR A 139 -16.41 5.42 -2.65
C THR A 139 -15.20 5.26 -3.55
N PHE A 140 -14.86 4.02 -3.91
CA PHE A 140 -13.77 3.69 -4.81
C PHE A 140 -14.24 2.81 -5.95
N ASP A 141 -13.57 2.93 -7.10
CA ASP A 141 -13.80 2.06 -8.26
C ASP A 141 -12.91 0.83 -8.24
N SER A 142 -11.77 0.90 -7.54
CA SER A 142 -10.81 -0.19 -7.43
C SER A 142 -10.22 -0.28 -6.03
N TYR A 143 -10.10 -1.53 -5.55
CA TYR A 143 -9.39 -1.90 -4.31
C TYR A 143 -8.15 -2.75 -4.62
N ALA A 144 -7.59 -2.62 -5.84
CA ALA A 144 -6.36 -3.30 -6.23
C ALA A 144 -5.18 -2.78 -5.41
N GLY A 145 -4.81 -3.54 -4.40
CA GLY A 145 -3.71 -3.25 -3.49
C GLY A 145 -2.39 -3.87 -3.92
N GLU A 146 -1.43 -3.90 -3.01
CA GLU A 146 -0.08 -4.42 -3.26
C GLU A 146 -0.08 -5.85 -3.78
N SER A 147 -0.92 -6.74 -3.22
CA SER A 147 -0.99 -8.16 -3.61
C SER A 147 -1.43 -8.35 -5.06
N PHE A 148 -2.26 -7.46 -5.59
CA PHE A 148 -2.74 -7.51 -6.96
C PHE A 148 -1.62 -7.41 -8.01
N TYR A 149 -0.50 -6.79 -7.66
CA TYR A 149 0.62 -6.55 -8.58
C TYR A 149 1.73 -7.60 -8.48
N ASN A 150 1.58 -8.65 -7.66
CA ASN A 150 2.62 -9.66 -7.47
C ASN A 150 3.03 -10.37 -8.76
N ASP A 151 2.07 -10.66 -9.64
CA ASP A 151 2.29 -11.30 -10.95
C ASP A 151 2.64 -10.30 -12.07
N LYS A 152 2.76 -9.02 -11.78
CA LYS A 152 2.99 -7.95 -12.77
C LYS A 152 4.38 -7.33 -12.68
N MET A 153 5.14 -7.65 -11.64
CA MET A 153 6.47 -7.07 -11.42
C MET A 153 7.52 -7.62 -12.39
N ASP A 154 7.41 -8.88 -12.80
CA ASP A 154 8.35 -9.49 -13.75
C ASP A 154 8.36 -8.75 -15.09
N ARG A 155 7.22 -8.26 -15.55
CA ARG A 155 7.13 -7.42 -16.75
C ARG A 155 8.03 -6.18 -16.61
N VAL A 156 7.96 -5.49 -15.49
CA VAL A 156 8.77 -4.28 -15.24
C VAL A 156 10.26 -4.60 -15.24
N ILE A 157 10.65 -5.66 -14.55
CA ILE A 157 12.05 -6.09 -14.46
C ILE A 157 12.60 -6.44 -15.84
N ASN A 158 11.84 -7.21 -16.61
CA ASN A 158 12.23 -7.62 -17.97
C ASN A 158 12.37 -6.41 -18.91
N GLU A 159 11.41 -5.49 -18.86
CA GLU A 159 11.44 -4.28 -19.68
C GLU A 159 12.64 -3.38 -19.32
N LEU A 160 12.96 -3.22 -18.04
CA LEU A 160 14.14 -2.49 -17.58
C LEU A 160 15.44 -3.14 -18.07
N LYS A 161 15.52 -4.49 -18.08
CA LYS A 161 16.65 -5.24 -18.61
C LYS A 161 16.80 -5.05 -20.13
N GLU A 162 15.72 -5.22 -20.87
CA GLU A 162 15.69 -5.07 -22.33
C GLU A 162 16.13 -3.66 -22.77
N LYS A 163 15.77 -2.65 -22.00
CA LYS A 163 16.15 -1.26 -22.25
C LYS A 163 17.52 -0.87 -21.70
N ASN A 164 18.26 -1.82 -21.11
CA ASN A 164 19.58 -1.60 -20.49
C ASN A 164 19.56 -0.50 -19.41
N LEU A 165 18.48 -0.41 -18.63
CA LEU A 165 18.31 0.57 -17.56
C LEU A 165 18.73 0.05 -16.19
N LEU A 166 18.96 -1.27 -16.04
CA LEU A 166 19.42 -1.86 -14.78
C LEU A 166 20.93 -1.92 -14.72
N THR A 167 21.47 -1.50 -13.58
CA THR A 167 22.87 -1.67 -13.20
C THR A 167 22.95 -2.35 -11.81
N ILE A 168 24.09 -2.97 -11.52
CA ILE A 168 24.31 -3.60 -10.22
C ILE A 168 25.12 -2.62 -9.36
N SER A 169 24.60 -2.34 -8.16
CA SER A 169 25.26 -1.54 -7.14
C SER A 169 25.11 -2.24 -5.79
N GLU A 170 26.24 -2.54 -5.14
CA GLU A 170 26.27 -3.27 -3.84
C GLU A 170 25.43 -4.56 -3.84
N GLY A 171 25.42 -5.25 -4.98
CA GLY A 171 24.65 -6.48 -5.18
C GLY A 171 23.16 -6.28 -5.51
N ALA A 172 22.63 -5.08 -5.39
CA ALA A 172 21.25 -4.76 -5.76
C ALA A 172 21.14 -4.34 -7.23
N SER A 173 20.00 -4.63 -7.86
CA SER A 173 19.69 -4.10 -9.20
C SER A 173 19.01 -2.74 -9.05
N ILE A 174 19.60 -1.72 -9.64
CA ILE A 174 19.17 -0.34 -9.52
C ILE A 174 18.94 0.31 -10.91
N VAL A 175 18.13 1.36 -10.93
CA VAL A 175 18.13 2.36 -12.01
C VAL A 175 18.90 3.58 -11.52
N ASP A 176 19.94 3.96 -12.26
CA ASP A 176 20.74 5.15 -11.96
C ASP A 176 19.95 6.43 -12.26
N LEU A 177 19.87 7.31 -11.26
CA LEU A 177 19.21 8.62 -11.32
C LEU A 177 20.16 9.76 -10.95
N SER A 178 21.48 9.54 -11.02
CA SER A 178 22.50 10.54 -10.66
C SER A 178 22.44 11.79 -11.53
N GLU A 179 22.10 11.65 -12.82
CA GLU A 179 21.90 12.78 -13.72
C GLU A 179 20.78 13.73 -13.27
N ASP A 180 19.80 13.19 -12.50
CA ASP A 180 18.67 13.94 -11.96
C ASP A 180 18.91 14.40 -10.51
N ASN A 181 20.15 14.26 -10.00
CA ASN A 181 20.54 14.55 -8.61
C ASN A 181 19.68 13.78 -7.58
N MET A 182 19.30 12.56 -7.91
CA MET A 182 18.58 11.66 -7.02
C MET A 182 19.41 10.42 -6.70
N SER A 183 19.15 9.84 -5.51
CA SER A 183 19.65 8.50 -5.20
C SER A 183 19.07 7.47 -6.18
N PRO A 184 19.79 6.36 -6.45
CA PRO A 184 19.32 5.34 -7.37
C PRO A 184 17.99 4.72 -6.90
N CYS A 185 17.15 4.36 -7.87
CA CYS A 185 15.93 3.61 -7.61
C CYS A 185 16.25 2.11 -7.53
N ILE A 186 16.05 1.51 -6.35
CA ILE A 186 16.33 0.09 -6.14
C ILE A 186 15.15 -0.74 -6.67
N ILE A 187 15.41 -1.62 -7.62
CA ILE A 187 14.41 -2.49 -8.26
C ILE A 187 14.39 -3.89 -7.63
N LEU A 188 15.58 -4.48 -7.45
CA LEU A 188 15.76 -5.77 -6.79
C LEU A 188 16.83 -5.65 -5.72
N ARG A 189 16.59 -6.26 -4.57
CA ARG A 189 17.59 -6.42 -3.53
C ARG A 189 18.69 -7.41 -3.97
N SER A 190 19.78 -7.46 -3.21
CA SER A 190 20.88 -8.42 -3.44
C SER A 190 20.44 -9.89 -3.33
N ASP A 191 19.37 -10.19 -2.59
CA ASP A 191 18.74 -11.51 -2.50
C ASP A 191 17.72 -11.81 -3.63
N GLY A 192 17.56 -10.87 -4.58
CA GLY A 192 16.64 -10.98 -5.71
C GLY A 192 15.19 -10.60 -5.39
N ALA A 193 14.90 -10.21 -4.15
CA ALA A 193 13.56 -9.78 -3.77
C ALA A 193 13.19 -8.42 -4.39
N THR A 194 11.94 -8.30 -4.84
CA THR A 194 11.37 -7.04 -5.32
C THR A 194 11.11 -6.08 -4.16
N LEU A 195 11.07 -4.78 -4.48
CA LEU A 195 10.83 -3.71 -3.54
C LEU A 195 9.58 -2.89 -3.92
N TYR A 196 9.23 -1.93 -3.06
CA TYR A 196 8.11 -1.01 -3.29
C TYR A 196 8.17 -0.33 -4.66
N ALA A 197 9.35 0.10 -5.09
CA ALA A 197 9.52 0.77 -6.37
C ALA A 197 9.07 -0.10 -7.55
N THR A 198 9.44 -1.37 -7.58
CA THR A 198 9.05 -2.29 -8.64
C THR A 198 7.54 -2.48 -8.71
N ARG A 199 6.90 -2.58 -7.54
CA ARG A 199 5.44 -2.73 -7.43
C ARG A 199 4.72 -1.46 -7.89
N ASP A 200 5.21 -0.29 -7.50
CA ASP A 200 4.61 0.98 -7.89
C ASP A 200 4.78 1.28 -9.38
N LEU A 201 5.91 0.89 -9.97
CA LEU A 201 6.09 0.92 -11.43
C LEU A 201 5.08 0.02 -12.13
N ALA A 202 4.91 -1.21 -11.65
CA ALA A 202 3.91 -2.15 -12.18
C ALA A 202 2.49 -1.60 -12.05
N ALA A 203 2.17 -0.97 -10.92
CA ALA A 203 0.88 -0.34 -10.69
C ALA A 203 0.61 0.82 -11.64
N ALA A 204 1.57 1.71 -11.86
CA ALA A 204 1.44 2.84 -12.78
C ALA A 204 1.20 2.37 -14.22
N ILE A 205 1.97 1.40 -14.68
CA ILE A 205 1.83 0.81 -16.02
C ILE A 205 0.46 0.14 -16.18
N TYR A 206 0.06 -0.68 -15.21
CA TYR A 206 -1.25 -1.34 -15.22
C TYR A 206 -2.41 -0.32 -15.26
N ARG A 207 -2.33 0.74 -14.47
CA ARG A 207 -3.35 1.79 -14.43
C ARG A 207 -3.48 2.52 -15.76
N HIS A 208 -2.34 2.82 -16.41
CA HIS A 208 -2.38 3.44 -17.72
C HIS A 208 -2.95 2.48 -18.77
N ASP A 209 -2.49 1.23 -18.81
CA ASP A 209 -2.95 0.22 -19.75
C ASP A 209 -4.45 -0.08 -19.60
N THR A 210 -4.97 -0.02 -18.36
CA THR A 210 -6.37 -0.36 -18.05
C THR A 210 -7.32 0.82 -18.18
N TYR A 211 -6.94 1.98 -17.66
CA TYR A 211 -7.84 3.14 -17.54
C TYR A 211 -7.57 4.20 -18.61
N HIS A 212 -6.44 4.12 -19.31
CA HIS A 212 -6.02 5.10 -20.33
C HIS A 212 -6.11 6.52 -19.80
N PHE A 213 -5.56 6.76 -18.60
CA PHE A 213 -5.65 8.05 -17.94
C PHE A 213 -4.91 9.15 -18.70
N ASP A 214 -5.48 10.36 -18.66
CA ASP A 214 -4.79 11.58 -19.07
C ASP A 214 -3.99 12.17 -17.91
N LYS A 215 -4.31 11.80 -16.67
CA LYS A 215 -3.57 12.19 -15.45
C LYS A 215 -3.79 11.17 -14.35
N CYS A 216 -2.73 10.89 -13.59
CA CYS A 216 -2.79 10.04 -12.41
C CYS A 216 -2.27 10.81 -11.19
N LEU A 217 -3.13 10.98 -10.18
CA LEU A 217 -2.84 11.71 -8.96
C LEU A 217 -2.59 10.74 -7.83
N TYR A 218 -1.43 10.85 -7.18
CA TYR A 218 -1.05 10.08 -5.99
C TYR A 218 -1.16 10.99 -4.76
N VAL A 219 -2.22 10.81 -3.98
CA VAL A 219 -2.51 11.63 -2.80
C VAL A 219 -1.86 10.99 -1.58
N VAL A 220 -0.61 11.30 -1.36
CA VAL A 220 0.26 10.69 -0.35
C VAL A 220 1.06 11.75 0.39
N ALA A 221 1.36 11.53 1.67
CA ALA A 221 2.10 12.48 2.48
C ALA A 221 3.49 12.81 1.90
N TYR A 222 3.95 14.03 2.15
CA TYR A 222 5.17 14.59 1.55
C TYR A 222 6.44 13.78 1.82
N GLN A 223 6.47 12.96 2.86
CA GLN A 223 7.63 12.09 3.16
C GLN A 223 7.94 11.10 2.03
N GLN A 224 6.97 10.83 1.16
CA GLN A 224 7.15 9.96 0.00
C GLN A 224 7.54 10.71 -1.28
N ASP A 225 7.85 12.01 -1.20
CA ASP A 225 8.14 12.82 -2.39
C ASP A 225 9.30 12.27 -3.22
N LEU A 226 10.42 11.94 -2.58
CA LEU A 226 11.57 11.35 -3.28
C LEU A 226 11.20 10.06 -4.00
N HIS A 227 10.44 9.18 -3.32
CA HIS A 227 9.99 7.91 -3.91
C HIS A 227 9.18 8.15 -5.21
N PHE A 228 8.20 9.05 -5.19
CA PHE A 228 7.40 9.34 -6.39
C PHE A 228 8.22 10.01 -7.49
N ARG A 229 9.13 10.91 -7.15
CA ARG A 229 10.07 11.49 -8.12
C ARG A 229 10.92 10.41 -8.80
N GLN A 230 11.42 9.44 -8.03
CA GLN A 230 12.17 8.31 -8.58
C GLN A 230 11.28 7.45 -9.50
N ILE A 231 10.08 7.07 -9.06
CA ILE A 231 9.14 6.26 -9.85
C ILE A 231 8.80 6.95 -11.18
N PHE A 232 8.43 8.22 -11.17
CA PHE A 232 8.06 8.95 -12.38
C PHE A 232 9.25 9.08 -13.32
N ARG A 233 10.45 9.31 -12.78
CA ARG A 233 11.65 9.42 -13.60
C ARG A 233 12.05 8.06 -14.22
N VAL A 234 11.89 6.96 -13.51
CA VAL A 234 12.13 5.62 -14.07
C VAL A 234 11.14 5.34 -15.20
N LEU A 235 9.85 5.66 -15.04
CA LEU A 235 8.85 5.52 -16.11
C LEU A 235 9.21 6.36 -17.34
N GLU A 236 9.70 7.58 -17.19
CA GLU A 236 10.19 8.40 -18.29
C GLU A 236 11.38 7.76 -18.99
N LYS A 237 12.38 7.24 -18.24
CA LYS A 237 13.54 6.51 -18.79
C LYS A 237 13.12 5.23 -19.53
N MET A 238 12.03 4.59 -19.09
CA MET A 238 11.44 3.46 -19.81
C MET A 238 10.73 3.86 -21.12
N GLY A 239 10.55 5.15 -21.37
CA GLY A 239 9.95 5.68 -22.59
C GLY A 239 8.42 5.90 -22.49
N TYR A 240 7.85 5.88 -21.29
CA TYR A 240 6.45 6.17 -21.10
C TYR A 240 6.19 7.69 -21.06
N GLU A 241 5.69 8.24 -22.16
CA GLU A 241 5.44 9.68 -22.29
C GLU A 241 4.40 10.20 -21.28
N TRP A 242 3.46 9.35 -20.87
CA TRP A 242 2.43 9.67 -19.86
C TRP A 242 2.99 9.79 -18.44
N ALA A 243 4.24 9.42 -18.19
CA ALA A 243 4.87 9.58 -16.87
C ALA A 243 4.83 11.04 -16.38
N LYS A 244 4.94 12.01 -17.29
CA LYS A 244 4.81 13.45 -17.01
C LYS A 244 3.42 13.86 -16.49
N ASP A 245 2.41 13.03 -16.72
CA ASP A 245 1.04 13.25 -16.30
C ASP A 245 0.72 12.58 -14.95
N CYS A 246 1.71 11.89 -14.36
CA CYS A 246 1.68 11.39 -12.99
C CYS A 246 2.11 12.50 -12.02
N VAL A 247 1.31 12.74 -10.99
CA VAL A 247 1.54 13.83 -10.04
C VAL A 247 1.43 13.33 -8.61
N HIS A 248 2.46 13.61 -7.81
CA HIS A 248 2.39 13.44 -6.36
C HIS A 248 1.68 14.65 -5.74
N VAL A 249 0.47 14.44 -5.24
CA VAL A 249 -0.29 15.45 -4.50
C VAL A 249 0.13 15.31 -3.03
N ALA A 250 1.20 15.99 -2.68
CA ALA A 250 1.79 15.93 -1.35
C ALA A 250 0.99 16.77 -0.33
N PHE A 251 0.88 16.28 0.88
CA PHE A 251 0.29 16.99 2.01
C PHE A 251 1.10 16.77 3.29
N GLY A 252 0.92 17.66 4.27
CA GLY A 252 1.59 17.57 5.57
C GLY A 252 0.97 16.50 6.46
N MET A 253 1.80 15.97 7.38
CA MET A 253 1.32 15.03 8.40
C MET A 253 0.49 15.75 9.45
N ILE A 254 -0.55 15.09 9.93
CA ILE A 254 -1.28 15.54 11.11
C ILE A 254 -0.40 15.26 12.34
N SER A 255 -0.23 16.26 13.19
CA SER A 255 0.42 16.12 14.49
C SER A 255 -0.58 16.47 15.59
N TYR A 256 -0.43 15.82 16.73
CA TYR A 256 -1.17 16.15 17.95
C TYR A 256 -0.15 16.65 18.99
N GLU A 257 -0.38 17.83 19.56
CA GLU A 257 0.52 18.49 20.51
C GLU A 257 1.99 18.56 20.03
N GLY A 258 2.20 18.78 18.72
CA GLY A 258 3.52 18.88 18.12
C GLY A 258 4.23 17.53 17.91
N GLN A 259 3.61 16.42 18.25
CA GLN A 259 4.14 15.07 18.02
C GLN A 259 3.43 14.40 16.85
N ALA A 260 4.22 13.71 16.00
CA ALA A 260 3.64 12.89 14.93
C ALA A 260 2.82 11.76 15.53
N LEU A 261 1.61 11.55 14.98
CA LEU A 261 0.77 10.43 15.38
C LEU A 261 1.49 9.11 15.06
N SER A 262 1.62 8.26 16.08
CA SER A 262 2.31 6.98 15.96
C SER A 262 1.51 5.85 16.60
N THR A 263 1.12 4.87 15.79
CA THR A 263 0.47 3.65 16.27
C THR A 263 1.34 2.83 17.22
N ARG A 264 2.68 2.95 17.08
CA ARG A 264 3.63 2.21 17.94
C ARG A 264 3.76 2.79 19.35
N LYS A 265 3.40 4.07 19.55
CA LYS A 265 3.53 4.76 20.86
C LYS A 265 2.21 4.96 21.58
N GLY A 266 1.11 4.37 21.10
CA GLY A 266 -0.21 4.49 21.72
C GLY A 266 -0.88 5.87 21.55
N HIS A 267 -0.28 6.79 20.81
CA HIS A 267 -0.86 8.10 20.49
C HIS A 267 -1.58 8.02 19.15
N VAL A 268 -2.72 7.34 19.12
CA VAL A 268 -3.56 7.21 17.93
C VAL A 268 -4.94 7.75 18.26
N VAL A 269 -5.40 8.69 17.47
CA VAL A 269 -6.80 9.12 17.48
C VAL A 269 -7.51 8.34 16.37
N TYR A 270 -8.43 7.49 16.77
CA TYR A 270 -9.25 6.77 15.81
C TYR A 270 -10.32 7.69 15.25
N LEU A 271 -10.66 7.51 13.98
CA LEU A 271 -11.60 8.41 13.32
C LEU A 271 -13.00 8.31 13.92
N GLU A 272 -13.41 7.13 14.36
CA GLU A 272 -14.71 6.91 15.02
C GLU A 272 -14.86 7.80 16.25
N ASP A 273 -13.79 7.90 17.07
CA ASP A 273 -13.77 8.74 18.28
C ASP A 273 -13.85 10.25 17.98
N LEU A 274 -13.62 10.66 16.73
CA LEU A 274 -13.71 12.05 16.28
C LEU A 274 -15.05 12.39 15.65
N LEU A 275 -15.80 11.39 15.16
CA LEU A 275 -17.06 11.57 14.45
C LEU A 275 -18.28 11.40 15.39
N GLU A 276 -18.07 10.85 16.57
CA GLU A 276 -19.07 10.79 17.68
C GLU A 276 -19.01 12.07 18.53
#